data_e23da685f7ee3c487e6677464234a7a0
#
_entry.id   e23da685f7ee3c487e6677464234a7a0
#
_cell.length_a   1.000
_cell.length_b   1.000
_cell.length_c   1.000
_cell.angle_alpha   90.00
_cell.angle_beta   90.00
_cell.angle_gamma   90.00
#
_symmetry.space_group_name_H-M   'P 1'
#
loop_
_entity.id
_entity.type
_entity.pdbx_description
1 polymer ?
#
loop_
_entity_poly.entity_id
_entity_poly.type
_entity_poly.pdbx_seq_one_letter_code
_entity_poly.pdbx_strand_id
1 'polypeptide(L)'
;LNAQFIDAYTGKDYPAAEALCQKIIDLYDTHATQLAEGYAYFKYASYCNMASIQAIQGKKQEATNNLLKALDSGKLEISYNTITNDEDLKDILDAPELQPALKRLKETTDYLYILQNAPEYTRTQSVDSLPRIVYAQADEPDLKRVRDYFQLDSVAVPGDELATIKRILTYIHNKIRHDGQNGNPKGGNNSINFAEACKDGSCGLNCRGLATVLNECYLSMGIPSRVITCMPKTYISDCHVINAVYSSTLGKWLWIDPTNNAWVTDEQGNLLSVQEVRARLRSGQPVRVNEEANWNNEKKTTTEDYLYEYMAKNLFYLESWTRYGFNTESDHENLINYIFLQPTGCDSSQRNPRNFSVNDDQYFWQAPQ
;
A
#
# COMPACT_ATOMS: atom_id res chain seq x y z
N LEU A 1 2.53 -34.14 1.41
CA LEU A 1 1.13 -34.08 1.90
C LEU A 1 0.35 -32.95 1.25
N ASN A 2 0.89 -31.73 1.19
CA ASN A 2 0.16 -30.58 0.63
C ASN A 2 -0.18 -30.77 -0.86
N ALA A 3 0.75 -31.26 -1.69
CA ALA A 3 0.47 -31.57 -3.10
C ALA A 3 -0.60 -32.65 -3.24
N GLN A 4 -0.53 -33.71 -2.43
CA GLN A 4 -1.54 -34.75 -2.40
C GLN A 4 -2.93 -34.23 -1.98
N PHE A 5 -2.96 -33.30 -1.04
CA PHE A 5 -4.20 -32.61 -0.65
C PHE A 5 -4.80 -31.84 -1.84
N ILE A 6 -3.99 -31.04 -2.53
CA ILE A 6 -4.45 -30.28 -3.70
C ILE A 6 -5.02 -31.22 -4.78
N ASP A 7 -4.33 -32.32 -5.07
CA ASP A 7 -4.79 -33.30 -6.05
C ASP A 7 -6.14 -33.96 -5.64
N ALA A 8 -6.27 -34.36 -4.38
CA ALA A 8 -7.51 -34.96 -3.85
C ALA A 8 -8.66 -33.94 -3.87
N TYR A 9 -8.40 -32.66 -3.42
CA TYR A 9 -9.41 -31.62 -3.37
C TYR A 9 -9.91 -31.25 -4.77
N THR A 10 -8.99 -31.00 -5.71
CA THR A 10 -9.35 -30.68 -7.10
C THR A 10 -10.01 -31.84 -7.82
N GLY A 11 -9.63 -33.07 -7.48
CA GLY A 11 -10.29 -34.31 -7.95
C GLY A 11 -11.64 -34.59 -7.28
N LYS A 12 -12.08 -33.76 -6.32
CA LYS A 12 -13.29 -33.91 -5.52
C LYS A 12 -13.34 -35.19 -4.69
N ASP A 13 -12.17 -35.77 -4.39
CA ASP A 13 -12.06 -36.90 -3.42
C ASP A 13 -11.99 -36.30 -2.01
N TYR A 14 -13.13 -35.79 -1.55
CA TYR A 14 -13.23 -35.11 -0.25
C TYR A 14 -12.86 -36.02 0.94
N PRO A 15 -13.19 -37.32 0.97
CA PRO A 15 -12.70 -38.19 2.04
C PRO A 15 -11.18 -38.27 2.10
N ALA A 16 -10.51 -38.41 0.95
CA ALA A 16 -9.05 -38.45 0.90
C ALA A 16 -8.44 -37.10 1.31
N ALA A 17 -9.02 -35.97 0.84
CA ALA A 17 -8.59 -34.64 1.19
C ALA A 17 -8.73 -34.38 2.70
N GLU A 18 -9.85 -34.75 3.33
CA GLU A 18 -10.09 -34.62 4.78
C GLU A 18 -9.08 -35.48 5.58
N ALA A 19 -8.80 -36.71 5.15
CA ALA A 19 -7.80 -37.55 5.79
C ALA A 19 -6.38 -37.00 5.70
N LEU A 20 -6.03 -36.33 4.59
CA LEU A 20 -4.74 -35.66 4.43
C LEU A 20 -4.61 -34.41 5.33
N CYS A 21 -5.66 -33.62 5.47
CA CYS A 21 -5.69 -32.53 6.43
C CYS A 21 -5.48 -33.02 7.86
N GLN A 22 -6.20 -34.09 8.26
CA GLN A 22 -6.04 -34.67 9.59
C GLN A 22 -4.61 -35.18 9.81
N LYS A 23 -4.01 -35.83 8.81
CA LYS A 23 -2.62 -36.29 8.87
C LYS A 23 -1.61 -35.13 9.04
N ILE A 24 -1.86 -33.98 8.41
CA ILE A 24 -1.01 -32.78 8.62
C ILE A 24 -1.14 -32.27 10.06
N ILE A 25 -2.35 -32.22 10.59
CA ILE A 25 -2.63 -31.82 11.97
C ILE A 25 -1.93 -32.76 12.95
N ASP A 26 -2.09 -34.07 12.80
CA ASP A 26 -1.50 -35.09 13.68
C ASP A 26 0.04 -35.04 13.63
N LEU A 27 0.61 -34.84 12.44
CA LEU A 27 2.06 -34.72 12.26
C LEU A 27 2.61 -33.48 12.98
N TYR A 28 1.92 -32.34 12.86
CA TYR A 28 2.30 -31.14 13.61
C TYR A 28 2.22 -31.38 15.11
N ASP A 29 1.11 -31.94 15.61
CA ASP A 29 0.90 -32.13 17.06
C ASP A 29 1.92 -33.13 17.65
N THR A 30 2.33 -34.12 16.88
CA THR A 30 3.37 -35.08 17.30
C THR A 30 4.76 -34.46 17.39
N HIS A 31 5.05 -33.50 16.54
CA HIS A 31 6.41 -32.90 16.41
C HIS A 31 6.47 -31.40 16.77
N ALA A 32 5.44 -30.85 17.40
CA ALA A 32 5.29 -29.40 17.64
C ALA A 32 6.51 -28.79 18.37
N THR A 33 7.13 -29.53 19.30
CA THR A 33 8.32 -29.08 20.04
C THR A 33 9.62 -29.06 19.22
N GLN A 34 9.62 -29.72 18.07
CA GLN A 34 10.79 -29.85 17.19
C GLN A 34 10.66 -28.97 15.94
N LEU A 35 9.47 -28.45 15.66
CA LEU A 35 9.18 -27.62 14.49
C LEU A 35 9.35 -26.13 14.82
N ALA A 36 9.85 -25.36 13.86
CA ALA A 36 9.83 -23.90 13.97
C ALA A 36 8.40 -23.38 14.03
N GLU A 37 8.19 -22.24 14.70
CA GLU A 37 6.86 -21.66 14.93
C GLU A 37 6.02 -21.47 13.64
N GLY A 38 6.67 -21.12 12.52
CA GLY A 38 6.01 -20.94 11.23
C GLY A 38 5.31 -22.20 10.69
N TYR A 39 5.66 -23.39 11.15
CA TYR A 39 4.95 -24.61 10.74
C TYR A 39 3.55 -24.74 11.34
N ALA A 40 3.22 -23.98 12.38
CA ALA A 40 1.86 -23.90 12.92
C ALA A 40 0.84 -23.46 11.86
N TYR A 41 1.24 -22.64 10.90
CA TYR A 41 0.41 -22.27 9.75
C TYR A 41 -0.23 -23.48 9.06
N PHE A 42 0.55 -24.52 8.77
CA PHE A 42 0.02 -25.71 8.06
C PHE A 42 -1.06 -26.46 8.83
N LYS A 43 -0.94 -26.52 10.17
CA LYS A 43 -1.99 -27.11 11.01
C LYS A 43 -3.29 -26.32 10.89
N TYR A 44 -3.23 -24.99 11.06
CA TYR A 44 -4.44 -24.17 11.07
C TYR A 44 -5.02 -23.94 9.68
N ALA A 45 -4.20 -23.91 8.63
CA ALA A 45 -4.66 -23.98 7.26
C ALA A 45 -5.39 -25.31 6.96
N SER A 46 -4.92 -26.42 7.55
CA SER A 46 -5.63 -27.71 7.43
C SER A 46 -6.99 -27.72 8.11
N TYR A 47 -7.14 -27.05 9.27
CA TYR A 47 -8.46 -26.87 9.86
C TYR A 47 -9.39 -26.01 8.98
N CYS A 48 -8.88 -24.97 8.35
CA CYS A 48 -9.66 -24.15 7.40
C CYS A 48 -10.10 -24.99 6.18
N ASN A 49 -9.17 -25.75 5.59
CA ASN A 49 -9.47 -26.65 4.47
C ASN A 49 -10.48 -27.74 4.83
N MET A 50 -10.38 -28.31 6.04
CA MET A 50 -11.38 -29.25 6.55
C MET A 50 -12.76 -28.62 6.68
N ALA A 51 -12.82 -27.35 7.12
CA ALA A 51 -14.08 -26.63 7.22
C ALA A 51 -14.76 -26.50 5.84
N SER A 52 -14.01 -26.10 4.79
CA SER A 52 -14.54 -26.02 3.42
C SER A 52 -15.03 -27.39 2.93
N ILE A 53 -14.23 -28.46 3.09
CA ILE A 53 -14.63 -29.81 2.69
C ILE A 53 -15.91 -30.27 3.40
N GLN A 54 -15.99 -30.06 4.71
CA GLN A 54 -17.12 -30.48 5.52
C GLN A 54 -18.37 -29.65 5.22
N ALA A 55 -18.23 -28.35 4.91
CA ALA A 55 -19.32 -27.51 4.46
C ALA A 55 -19.90 -28.01 3.12
N ILE A 56 -19.04 -28.32 2.13
CA ILE A 56 -19.44 -28.92 0.85
C ILE A 56 -20.22 -30.26 1.08
N GLN A 57 -19.81 -31.04 2.07
CA GLN A 57 -20.46 -32.31 2.42
C GLN A 57 -21.73 -32.14 3.26
N GLY A 58 -22.11 -30.90 3.62
CA GLY A 58 -23.26 -30.60 4.48
C GLY A 58 -23.05 -30.91 5.97
N LYS A 59 -21.82 -31.15 6.41
CA LYS A 59 -21.43 -31.37 7.81
C LYS A 59 -21.22 -30.03 8.51
N LYS A 60 -22.30 -29.23 8.62
CA LYS A 60 -22.20 -27.81 9.01
C LYS A 60 -21.57 -27.58 10.39
N GLN A 61 -21.90 -28.43 11.38
CA GLN A 61 -21.39 -28.25 12.76
C GLN A 61 -19.88 -28.54 12.84
N GLU A 62 -19.42 -29.60 12.18
CA GLU A 62 -18.00 -29.95 12.11
C GLU A 62 -17.21 -28.88 11.38
N ALA A 63 -17.74 -28.39 10.26
CA ALA A 63 -17.16 -27.30 9.47
C ALA A 63 -17.01 -26.02 10.33
N THR A 64 -18.08 -25.62 11.03
CA THR A 64 -18.07 -24.49 11.96
C THR A 64 -17.00 -24.64 13.03
N ASN A 65 -16.93 -25.81 13.67
CA ASN A 65 -15.94 -26.07 14.73
C ASN A 65 -14.49 -26.01 14.22
N ASN A 66 -14.23 -26.51 13.00
CA ASN A 66 -12.89 -26.47 12.42
C ASN A 66 -12.50 -25.06 11.95
N LEU A 67 -13.46 -24.32 11.38
CA LEU A 67 -13.18 -22.91 11.04
C LEU A 67 -12.88 -22.07 12.28
N LEU A 68 -13.62 -22.27 13.39
CA LEU A 68 -13.31 -21.62 14.68
C LEU A 68 -11.89 -21.91 15.17
N LYS A 69 -11.48 -23.20 15.14
CA LYS A 69 -10.10 -23.58 15.53
C LYS A 69 -9.05 -22.88 14.68
N ALA A 70 -9.31 -22.71 13.38
CA ALA A 70 -8.41 -22.00 12.48
C ALA A 70 -8.34 -20.51 12.83
N LEU A 71 -9.47 -19.83 12.95
CA LEU A 71 -9.57 -18.38 13.18
C LEU A 71 -9.11 -17.97 14.58
N ASP A 72 -9.43 -18.74 15.62
CA ASP A 72 -9.06 -18.43 17.01
C ASP A 72 -7.58 -18.71 17.32
N SER A 73 -6.88 -19.39 16.44
CA SER A 73 -5.48 -19.76 16.65
C SER A 73 -4.53 -18.56 16.70
N GLY A 74 -4.85 -17.48 15.95
CA GLY A 74 -3.93 -16.37 15.70
C GLY A 74 -2.67 -16.74 14.91
N LYS A 75 -2.63 -17.97 14.33
CA LYS A 75 -1.48 -18.51 13.57
C LYS A 75 -1.78 -18.67 12.08
N LEU A 76 -3.00 -18.39 11.67
CA LEU A 76 -3.42 -18.42 10.28
C LEU A 76 -3.48 -16.98 9.75
N GLU A 77 -2.58 -16.66 8.83
CA GLU A 77 -2.59 -15.37 8.12
C GLU A 77 -3.65 -15.44 7.00
N ILE A 78 -4.88 -15.12 7.34
CA ILE A 78 -6.00 -15.10 6.40
C ILE A 78 -6.82 -13.82 6.60
N SER A 79 -7.35 -13.27 5.51
CA SER A 79 -8.17 -12.05 5.59
C SER A 79 -9.67 -12.37 5.75
N TYR A 80 -10.40 -11.39 6.26
CA TYR A 80 -11.86 -11.45 6.33
C TYR A 80 -12.47 -11.72 4.95
N ASN A 81 -12.00 -11.01 3.92
CA ASN A 81 -12.50 -11.15 2.55
C ASN A 81 -12.20 -12.55 1.97
N THR A 82 -11.05 -13.14 2.31
CA THR A 82 -10.74 -14.52 1.88
C THR A 82 -11.75 -15.51 2.42
N ILE A 83 -12.13 -15.40 3.69
CA ILE A 83 -13.11 -16.29 4.31
C ILE A 83 -14.53 -16.03 3.80
N THR A 84 -14.93 -14.76 3.70
CA THR A 84 -16.33 -14.43 3.36
C THR A 84 -16.66 -14.55 1.88
N ASN A 85 -15.65 -14.51 1.01
CA ASN A 85 -15.80 -14.73 -0.43
C ASN A 85 -15.57 -16.20 -0.84
N ASP A 86 -15.24 -17.08 0.11
CA ASP A 86 -15.09 -18.51 -0.17
C ASP A 86 -16.47 -19.15 -0.33
N GLU A 87 -16.79 -19.53 -1.57
CA GLU A 87 -18.06 -20.17 -1.94
C GLU A 87 -18.31 -21.47 -1.18
N ASP A 88 -17.23 -22.18 -0.80
CA ASP A 88 -17.34 -23.46 -0.09
C ASP A 88 -17.74 -23.28 1.38
N LEU A 89 -17.48 -22.09 1.96
CA LEU A 89 -17.80 -21.77 3.35
C LEU A 89 -19.14 -21.05 3.52
N LYS A 90 -19.77 -20.57 2.46
CA LYS A 90 -20.95 -19.69 2.51
C LYS A 90 -22.10 -20.23 3.39
N ASP A 91 -22.31 -21.54 3.39
CA ASP A 91 -23.41 -22.20 4.10
C ASP A 91 -23.24 -22.25 5.63
N ILE A 92 -22.07 -21.88 6.13
CA ILE A 92 -21.76 -21.87 7.57
C ILE A 92 -21.43 -20.47 8.12
N LEU A 93 -21.20 -19.48 7.26
CA LEU A 93 -20.77 -18.14 7.70
C LEU A 93 -21.78 -17.45 8.63
N ASP A 94 -23.06 -17.78 8.52
CA ASP A 94 -24.12 -17.23 9.38
C ASP A 94 -24.23 -17.93 10.74
N ALA A 95 -23.42 -18.96 11.02
CA ALA A 95 -23.44 -19.66 12.29
C ALA A 95 -23.13 -18.69 13.45
N PRO A 96 -24.00 -18.65 14.51
CA PRO A 96 -23.81 -17.71 15.63
C PRO A 96 -22.44 -17.84 16.32
N GLU A 97 -21.91 -19.06 16.35
CA GLU A 97 -20.61 -19.37 16.97
C GLU A 97 -19.43 -18.71 16.23
N LEU A 98 -19.55 -18.50 14.91
CA LEU A 98 -18.51 -17.87 14.09
C LEU A 98 -18.51 -16.33 14.20
N GLN A 99 -19.64 -15.70 14.56
CA GLN A 99 -19.76 -14.26 14.47
C GLN A 99 -18.71 -13.48 15.30
N PRO A 100 -18.34 -13.89 16.53
CA PRO A 100 -17.29 -13.21 17.28
C PRO A 100 -15.91 -13.31 16.59
N ALA A 101 -15.58 -14.47 15.99
CA ALA A 101 -14.32 -14.66 15.29
C ALA A 101 -14.27 -13.88 13.96
N LEU A 102 -15.35 -13.90 13.18
CA LEU A 102 -15.48 -13.13 11.95
C LEU A 102 -15.43 -11.61 12.22
N LYS A 103 -16.06 -11.15 13.30
CA LYS A 103 -15.97 -9.73 13.71
C LYS A 103 -14.52 -9.33 14.02
N ARG A 104 -13.80 -10.12 14.82
CA ARG A 104 -12.38 -9.85 15.11
C ARG A 104 -11.54 -9.85 13.83
N LEU A 105 -11.77 -10.82 12.94
CA LEU A 105 -11.07 -10.90 11.66
C LEU A 105 -11.34 -9.66 10.80
N LYS A 106 -12.58 -9.21 10.72
CA LYS A 106 -12.98 -7.99 10.01
C LYS A 106 -12.27 -6.75 10.56
N GLU A 107 -12.28 -6.58 11.88
CA GLU A 107 -11.67 -5.43 12.56
C GLU A 107 -10.13 -5.38 12.42
N THR A 108 -9.50 -6.51 12.03
CA THR A 108 -8.04 -6.62 11.94
C THR A 108 -7.52 -6.81 10.50
N THR A 109 -8.32 -7.30 9.57
CA THR A 109 -7.87 -7.67 8.22
C THR A 109 -8.73 -7.14 7.07
N ASP A 110 -9.94 -6.62 7.32
CA ASP A 110 -10.71 -5.88 6.31
C ASP A 110 -10.22 -4.42 6.31
N TYR A 111 -9.25 -4.16 5.47
CA TYR A 111 -8.57 -2.86 5.45
C TYR A 111 -9.48 -1.71 5.03
N LEU A 112 -10.43 -1.96 4.13
CA LEU A 112 -11.42 -0.94 3.75
C LEU A 112 -12.34 -0.63 4.95
N TYR A 113 -12.82 -1.64 5.65
CA TYR A 113 -13.60 -1.45 6.87
C TYR A 113 -12.80 -0.71 7.96
N ILE A 114 -11.53 -1.06 8.16
CA ILE A 114 -10.63 -0.38 9.11
C ILE A 114 -10.48 1.10 8.74
N LEU A 115 -10.28 1.40 7.45
CA LEU A 115 -10.16 2.77 6.97
C LEU A 115 -11.47 3.56 7.12
N GLN A 116 -12.62 2.95 6.82
CA GLN A 116 -13.94 3.55 6.97
C GLN A 116 -14.27 3.90 8.43
N ASN A 117 -13.77 3.10 9.36
CA ASN A 117 -13.95 3.30 10.80
C ASN A 117 -12.77 4.05 11.46
N ALA A 118 -11.83 4.58 10.68
CA ALA A 118 -10.75 5.38 11.22
C ALA A 118 -11.30 6.69 11.84
N PRO A 119 -10.78 7.13 13.00
CA PRO A 119 -11.17 8.42 13.58
C PRO A 119 -10.91 9.59 12.61
N GLU A 120 -11.61 10.68 12.82
CA GLU A 120 -11.43 11.92 12.04
C GLU A 120 -10.16 12.68 12.47
N TYR A 121 -9.74 13.63 11.63
CA TYR A 121 -8.74 14.62 11.98
C TYR A 121 -9.41 15.77 12.74
N THR A 122 -8.89 16.13 13.92
CA THR A 122 -9.52 17.16 14.77
C THR A 122 -9.01 18.55 14.57
N ARG A 123 -7.87 18.73 13.88
CA ARG A 123 -7.28 20.06 13.60
C ARG A 123 -7.09 20.91 14.86
N THR A 124 -6.71 20.28 15.96
CA THR A 124 -6.59 20.95 17.27
C THR A 124 -5.20 21.48 17.56
N GLN A 125 -4.21 21.17 16.74
CA GLN A 125 -2.83 21.62 16.94
C GLN A 125 -2.64 23.07 16.51
N SER A 126 -1.78 23.82 17.23
CA SER A 126 -1.34 25.13 16.79
C SER A 126 -0.40 24.97 15.59
N VAL A 127 -0.80 25.49 14.44
CA VAL A 127 -0.01 25.45 13.20
C VAL A 127 1.31 26.23 13.33
N ASP A 128 1.35 27.25 14.19
CA ASP A 128 2.54 28.09 14.41
C ASP A 128 3.72 27.29 15.03
N SER A 129 3.44 26.16 15.68
CA SER A 129 4.47 25.28 16.24
C SER A 129 5.00 24.23 15.26
N LEU A 130 4.41 24.13 14.08
CA LEU A 130 4.74 23.12 13.08
C LEU A 130 5.76 23.67 12.06
N PRO A 131 6.63 22.83 11.50
CA PRO A 131 7.64 23.27 10.55
C PRO A 131 7.01 23.74 9.24
N ARG A 132 7.64 24.71 8.58
CA ARG A 132 7.27 25.07 7.21
C ARG A 132 7.67 23.96 6.24
N ILE A 133 6.83 23.71 5.24
CA ILE A 133 7.16 22.80 4.14
C ILE A 133 7.79 23.63 3.03
N VAL A 134 9.00 23.25 2.63
CA VAL A 134 9.83 24.02 1.69
C VAL A 134 10.12 23.21 0.44
N TYR A 135 10.06 23.87 -0.72
CA TYR A 135 10.37 23.28 -2.02
C TYR A 135 11.55 24.02 -2.66
N ALA A 136 12.52 23.26 -3.18
CA ALA A 136 13.60 23.79 -3.98
C ALA A 136 13.05 24.42 -5.26
N GLN A 137 13.73 25.48 -5.72
CA GLN A 137 13.36 26.16 -6.95
C GLN A 137 13.95 25.44 -8.16
N ALA A 138 13.22 25.40 -9.27
CA ALA A 138 13.62 24.69 -10.49
C ALA A 138 14.95 25.19 -11.08
N ASP A 139 15.37 26.41 -10.76
CA ASP A 139 16.61 27.00 -11.23
C ASP A 139 17.83 26.63 -10.36
N GLU A 140 17.66 25.90 -9.26
CA GLU A 140 18.78 25.37 -8.47
C GLU A 140 19.66 24.45 -9.35
N PRO A 141 20.99 24.55 -9.22
CA PRO A 141 21.94 23.85 -10.11
C PRO A 141 21.69 22.34 -10.23
N ASP A 142 21.39 21.69 -9.10
CA ASP A 142 21.17 20.23 -9.12
C ASP A 142 19.85 19.85 -9.78
N LEU A 143 18.79 20.64 -9.60
CA LEU A 143 17.52 20.40 -10.31
C LEU A 143 17.64 20.67 -11.81
N LYS A 144 18.43 21.66 -12.24
CA LYS A 144 18.78 21.81 -13.66
C LYS A 144 19.49 20.58 -14.21
N ARG A 145 20.44 20.00 -13.47
CA ARG A 145 21.10 18.74 -13.85
C ARG A 145 20.09 17.59 -14.00
N VAL A 146 19.10 17.48 -13.09
CA VAL A 146 18.02 16.48 -13.20
C VAL A 146 17.23 16.69 -14.49
N ARG A 147 16.80 17.93 -14.76
CA ARG A 147 16.05 18.27 -15.98
C ARG A 147 16.80 17.90 -17.26
N ASP A 148 18.08 18.24 -17.32
CA ASP A 148 18.95 17.93 -18.46
C ASP A 148 19.20 16.42 -18.59
N TYR A 149 19.50 15.73 -17.48
CA TYR A 149 19.77 14.30 -17.46
C TYR A 149 18.59 13.48 -17.99
N PHE A 150 17.38 13.78 -17.53
CA PHE A 150 16.16 13.12 -17.96
C PHE A 150 15.57 13.71 -19.25
N GLN A 151 16.17 14.77 -19.82
CA GLN A 151 15.68 15.46 -21.02
C GLN A 151 14.21 15.86 -20.92
N LEU A 152 13.79 16.37 -19.75
CA LEU A 152 12.38 16.56 -19.41
C LEU A 152 11.68 17.58 -20.30
N ASP A 153 12.41 18.52 -20.91
CA ASP A 153 11.84 19.46 -21.89
C ASP A 153 11.28 18.76 -23.12
N SER A 154 11.86 17.64 -23.51
CA SER A 154 11.37 16.84 -24.63
C SER A 154 10.17 15.93 -24.24
N VAL A 155 10.02 15.66 -22.94
CA VAL A 155 8.92 14.85 -22.38
C VAL A 155 7.69 15.74 -22.14
N ALA A 156 7.88 16.98 -21.71
CA ALA A 156 6.81 17.91 -21.38
C ALA A 156 5.89 18.21 -22.56
N VAL A 157 4.64 18.57 -22.28
CA VAL A 157 3.68 19.05 -23.27
C VAL A 157 3.57 20.57 -23.16
N PRO A 158 4.06 21.32 -24.13
CA PRO A 158 4.02 22.78 -24.05
C PRO A 158 2.60 23.31 -23.84
N GLY A 159 2.40 24.12 -22.80
CA GLY A 159 1.11 24.76 -22.50
C GLY A 159 0.07 23.82 -21.85
N ASP A 160 0.40 22.56 -21.59
CA ASP A 160 -0.50 21.62 -20.91
C ASP A 160 0.20 20.98 -19.70
N GLU A 161 -0.06 21.56 -18.51
CA GLU A 161 0.50 21.09 -17.24
C GLU A 161 0.04 19.67 -16.90
N LEU A 162 -1.26 19.37 -17.05
CA LEU A 162 -1.81 18.06 -16.68
C LEU A 162 -1.30 16.94 -17.59
N ALA A 163 -1.20 17.22 -18.88
CA ALA A 163 -0.55 16.27 -19.81
C ALA A 163 0.94 16.10 -19.49
N THR A 164 1.65 17.17 -19.11
CA THR A 164 3.05 17.10 -18.68
C THR A 164 3.23 16.24 -17.46
N ILE A 165 2.39 16.41 -16.41
CA ILE A 165 2.43 15.58 -15.21
C ILE A 165 2.28 14.10 -15.57
N LYS A 166 1.28 13.73 -16.36
CA LYS A 166 1.03 12.34 -16.75
C LYS A 166 2.16 11.77 -17.63
N ARG A 167 2.72 12.56 -18.54
CA ARG A 167 3.82 12.10 -19.41
C ARG A 167 5.11 11.87 -18.64
N ILE A 168 5.46 12.75 -17.71
CA ILE A 168 6.64 12.53 -16.84
C ILE A 168 6.45 11.30 -15.97
N LEU A 169 5.27 11.06 -15.40
CA LEU A 169 4.94 9.84 -14.68
C LEU A 169 5.23 8.60 -15.54
N THR A 170 4.59 8.50 -16.72
CA THR A 170 4.74 7.35 -17.62
C THR A 170 6.19 7.19 -18.12
N TYR A 171 6.88 8.29 -18.37
CA TYR A 171 8.28 8.27 -18.78
C TYR A 171 9.18 7.66 -17.70
N ILE A 172 9.05 8.07 -16.45
CA ILE A 172 9.86 7.53 -15.33
C ILE A 172 9.49 6.08 -15.04
N HIS A 173 8.19 5.74 -15.02
CA HIS A 173 7.72 4.37 -14.86
C HIS A 173 8.34 3.41 -15.90
N ASN A 174 8.41 3.83 -17.17
CA ASN A 174 9.00 3.02 -18.24
C ASN A 174 10.54 3.00 -18.22
N LYS A 175 11.17 4.00 -17.59
CA LYS A 175 12.63 4.12 -17.55
C LYS A 175 13.28 3.26 -16.48
N ILE A 176 12.64 3.08 -15.33
CA ILE A 176 13.18 2.36 -14.18
C ILE A 176 12.11 1.40 -13.64
N ARG A 177 12.39 0.09 -13.66
CA ARG A 177 11.46 -0.91 -13.14
C ARG A 177 11.35 -0.85 -11.61
N HIS A 178 10.19 -1.25 -11.11
CA HIS A 178 10.00 -1.46 -9.68
C HIS A 178 10.63 -2.77 -9.20
N ASP A 179 11.33 -2.72 -8.05
CA ASP A 179 11.84 -3.88 -7.32
C ASP A 179 11.73 -3.63 -5.81
N GLY A 180 10.72 -4.21 -5.19
CA GLY A 180 10.46 -4.06 -3.75
C GLY A 180 11.30 -4.98 -2.86
N GLN A 181 12.10 -5.90 -3.42
CA GLN A 181 12.76 -6.95 -2.65
C GLN A 181 14.26 -6.70 -2.43
N ASN A 182 14.95 -6.10 -3.41
CA ASN A 182 16.40 -6.02 -3.38
C ASN A 182 16.95 -4.72 -2.79
N GLY A 183 16.10 -3.81 -2.37
CA GLY A 183 16.48 -2.48 -1.86
C GLY A 183 16.98 -1.55 -2.97
N ASN A 184 17.17 -0.28 -2.63
CA ASN A 184 17.67 0.70 -3.59
C ASN A 184 19.19 0.64 -3.71
N PRO A 185 19.77 1.06 -4.87
CA PRO A 185 21.21 1.14 -5.07
C PRO A 185 21.89 2.00 -4.00
N LYS A 186 23.14 1.64 -3.66
CA LYS A 186 23.97 2.42 -2.73
C LYS A 186 24.40 3.74 -3.36
N GLY A 187 24.69 4.73 -2.53
CA GLY A 187 25.08 6.08 -2.93
C GLY A 187 24.09 7.12 -2.45
N GLY A 188 23.99 8.25 -3.11
CA GLY A 188 22.98 9.27 -2.77
C GLY A 188 21.58 8.82 -3.15
N ASN A 189 20.59 9.14 -2.31
CA ASN A 189 19.17 8.87 -2.59
C ASN A 189 18.60 9.97 -3.49
N ASN A 190 19.06 10.01 -4.73
CA ASN A 190 18.64 11.00 -5.73
C ASN A 190 18.38 10.37 -7.10
N SER A 191 17.64 11.08 -7.91
CA SER A 191 17.17 10.61 -9.21
C SER A 191 18.28 10.20 -10.17
N ILE A 192 19.37 10.97 -10.23
CA ILE A 192 20.49 10.70 -11.16
C ILE A 192 21.23 9.44 -10.73
N ASN A 193 21.57 9.32 -9.43
CA ASN A 193 22.27 8.14 -8.92
C ASN A 193 21.43 6.86 -9.13
N PHE A 194 20.13 6.93 -8.85
CA PHE A 194 19.24 5.80 -9.05
C PHE A 194 19.10 5.41 -10.53
N ALA A 195 18.93 6.39 -11.42
CA ALA A 195 18.83 6.12 -12.86
C ALA A 195 20.13 5.58 -13.44
N GLU A 196 21.30 6.11 -13.04
CA GLU A 196 22.60 5.60 -13.47
C GLU A 196 22.85 4.17 -13.01
N ALA A 197 22.52 3.86 -11.76
CA ALA A 197 22.70 2.52 -11.23
C ALA A 197 21.82 1.47 -11.93
N CYS A 198 20.62 1.84 -12.38
CA CYS A 198 19.67 0.92 -12.99
C CYS A 198 19.58 1.07 -14.54
N LYS A 199 20.48 1.80 -15.17
CA LYS A 199 20.41 2.15 -16.61
C LYS A 199 20.47 0.95 -17.57
N ASP A 200 21.11 -0.12 -17.15
CA ASP A 200 21.27 -1.35 -17.94
C ASP A 200 20.18 -2.40 -17.64
N GLY A 201 19.21 -2.05 -16.79
CA GLY A 201 18.13 -2.94 -16.35
C GLY A 201 18.55 -4.00 -15.33
N SER A 202 19.80 -3.96 -14.84
CA SER A 202 20.33 -4.93 -13.86
C SER A 202 19.69 -4.80 -12.48
N CYS A 203 19.13 -3.63 -12.16
CA CYS A 203 18.42 -3.38 -10.92
C CYS A 203 17.07 -2.67 -11.14
N GLY A 204 16.29 -2.60 -10.09
CA GLY A 204 15.09 -1.78 -9.99
C GLY A 204 15.12 -0.97 -8.71
N LEU A 205 14.10 -0.17 -8.48
CA LEU A 205 13.90 0.65 -7.29
C LEU A 205 12.66 0.19 -6.54
N ASN A 206 12.68 0.28 -5.23
CA ASN A 206 11.44 0.17 -4.48
C ASN A 206 10.54 1.41 -4.69
N CYS A 207 9.30 1.36 -4.18
CA CYS A 207 8.33 2.44 -4.34
C CYS A 207 8.88 3.82 -3.87
N ARG A 208 9.66 3.86 -2.77
CA ARG A 208 10.29 5.11 -2.28
C ARG A 208 11.33 5.64 -3.27
N GLY A 209 12.18 4.79 -3.80
CA GLY A 209 13.17 5.18 -4.81
C GLY A 209 12.52 5.75 -6.07
N LEU A 210 11.47 5.08 -6.61
CA LEU A 210 10.71 5.59 -7.75
C LEU A 210 10.03 6.93 -7.45
N ALA A 211 9.40 7.06 -6.27
CA ALA A 211 8.77 8.31 -5.85
C ALA A 211 9.80 9.44 -5.67
N THR A 212 11.02 9.15 -5.20
CA THR A 212 12.12 10.14 -5.12
C THR A 212 12.54 10.61 -6.51
N VAL A 213 12.75 9.69 -7.45
CA VAL A 213 13.10 10.05 -8.85
C VAL A 213 12.03 10.95 -9.44
N LEU A 214 10.77 10.57 -9.32
CA LEU A 214 9.65 11.32 -9.89
C LEU A 214 9.49 12.69 -9.21
N ASN A 215 9.69 12.77 -7.89
CA ASN A 215 9.65 14.02 -7.14
C ASN A 215 10.68 15.04 -7.66
N GLU A 216 11.93 14.62 -7.80
CA GLU A 216 13.01 15.51 -8.30
C GLU A 216 12.78 15.91 -9.75
N CYS A 217 12.23 15.03 -10.59
CA CYS A 217 11.83 15.36 -11.96
C CYS A 217 10.75 16.46 -11.99
N TYR A 218 9.71 16.37 -11.18
CA TYR A 218 8.67 17.40 -11.12
C TYR A 218 9.22 18.73 -10.58
N LEU A 219 10.00 18.70 -9.50
CA LEU A 219 10.63 19.92 -8.96
C LEU A 219 11.52 20.61 -9.99
N SER A 220 12.28 19.85 -10.78
CA SER A 220 13.15 20.40 -11.84
C SER A 220 12.37 21.09 -12.98
N MET A 221 11.09 20.78 -13.11
CA MET A 221 10.16 21.41 -14.05
C MET A 221 9.34 22.55 -13.41
N GLY A 222 9.62 22.90 -12.14
CA GLY A 222 8.85 23.90 -11.40
C GLY A 222 7.47 23.43 -10.96
N ILE A 223 7.23 22.13 -10.95
CA ILE A 223 5.96 21.53 -10.50
C ILE A 223 6.17 21.00 -9.06
N PRO A 224 5.55 21.62 -8.04
CA PRO A 224 5.69 21.17 -6.66
C PRO A 224 5.21 19.72 -6.50
N SER A 225 6.04 18.90 -5.89
CA SER A 225 5.76 17.50 -5.64
C SER A 225 6.21 17.10 -4.25
N ARG A 226 5.49 16.14 -3.65
CA ARG A 226 5.79 15.53 -2.35
C ARG A 226 5.92 14.03 -2.50
N VAL A 227 6.80 13.44 -1.71
CA VAL A 227 6.85 12.00 -1.48
C VAL A 227 5.93 11.70 -0.28
N ILE A 228 4.96 10.84 -0.48
CA ILE A 228 3.97 10.45 0.54
C ILE A 228 4.14 8.97 0.85
N THR A 229 4.57 8.67 2.07
CA THR A 229 4.58 7.30 2.59
C THR A 229 3.19 6.99 3.15
N CYS A 230 2.54 6.03 2.55
CA CYS A 230 1.21 5.55 2.93
C CYS A 230 1.36 4.28 3.78
N MET A 231 0.74 4.24 4.97
CA MET A 231 0.99 3.21 5.97
C MET A 231 -0.30 2.64 6.56
N PRO A 232 -0.29 1.33 6.93
CA PRO A 232 -1.41 0.68 7.57
C PRO A 232 -1.56 1.09 9.04
N LYS A 233 -2.75 0.85 9.61
CA LYS A 233 -3.04 1.06 11.03
C LYS A 233 -2.07 0.29 11.94
N THR A 234 -1.87 -0.98 11.67
CA THR A 234 -0.87 -1.81 12.36
C THR A 234 0.39 -1.85 11.52
N TYR A 235 1.53 -1.52 12.12
CA TYR A 235 2.78 -1.53 11.39
C TYR A 235 3.12 -2.94 10.92
N ILE A 236 3.35 -3.04 9.63
CA ILE A 236 3.96 -4.18 8.94
C ILE A 236 5.03 -3.61 8.00
N SER A 237 6.00 -4.40 7.61
CA SER A 237 7.08 -3.94 6.70
C SER A 237 6.58 -3.59 5.28
N ASP A 238 5.31 -3.85 4.98
CA ASP A 238 4.67 -3.55 3.71
C ASP A 238 3.88 -2.23 3.80
N CYS A 239 4.48 -1.16 3.33
CA CYS A 239 3.88 0.16 3.11
C CYS A 239 3.98 0.52 1.63
N HIS A 240 3.34 1.62 1.21
CA HIS A 240 3.49 2.11 -0.16
C HIS A 240 3.90 3.59 -0.18
N VAL A 241 4.69 3.95 -1.18
CA VAL A 241 5.17 5.34 -1.35
C VAL A 241 4.77 5.84 -2.74
N ILE A 242 4.06 6.96 -2.75
CA ILE A 242 3.56 7.63 -3.95
C ILE A 242 3.96 9.11 -3.95
N ASN A 243 3.60 9.84 -5.00
CA ASN A 243 3.74 11.29 -5.05
C ASN A 243 2.38 11.99 -4.91
N ALA A 244 2.37 13.12 -4.21
CA ALA A 244 1.35 14.14 -4.34
C ALA A 244 1.94 15.28 -5.17
N VAL A 245 1.35 15.56 -6.33
CA VAL A 245 1.84 16.56 -7.29
C VAL A 245 0.85 17.70 -7.35
N TYR A 246 1.32 18.94 -7.14
CA TYR A 246 0.44 20.10 -7.15
C TYR A 246 0.22 20.61 -8.57
N SER A 247 -1.05 20.62 -8.97
CA SER A 247 -1.44 21.27 -10.21
C SER A 247 -1.85 22.72 -9.96
N SER A 248 -1.14 23.65 -10.55
CA SER A 248 -1.52 25.08 -10.55
C SER A 248 -2.79 25.32 -11.35
N THR A 249 -3.01 24.54 -12.39
CA THR A 249 -4.22 24.58 -13.24
C THR A 249 -5.49 24.21 -12.44
N LEU A 250 -5.40 23.20 -11.57
CA LEU A 250 -6.53 22.75 -10.76
C LEU A 250 -6.53 23.35 -9.34
N GLY A 251 -5.44 23.99 -8.93
CA GLY A 251 -5.29 24.58 -7.58
C GLY A 251 -5.28 23.51 -6.47
N LYS A 252 -4.81 22.29 -6.76
CA LYS A 252 -4.85 21.17 -5.80
C LYS A 252 -3.75 20.14 -6.03
N TRP A 253 -3.52 19.31 -5.00
CA TRP A 253 -2.68 18.14 -5.10
C TRP A 253 -3.35 17.04 -5.93
N LEU A 254 -2.55 16.22 -6.62
CA LEU A 254 -2.99 15.06 -7.41
C LEU A 254 -2.31 13.81 -6.90
N TRP A 255 -3.03 12.68 -6.93
CA TRP A 255 -2.49 11.34 -6.72
C TRP A 255 -1.68 10.90 -7.93
N ILE A 256 -0.39 10.60 -7.73
CA ILE A 256 0.52 10.14 -8.78
C ILE A 256 1.38 9.00 -8.22
N ASP A 257 1.35 7.83 -8.84
CA ASP A 257 2.09 6.65 -8.39
C ASP A 257 3.01 6.12 -9.50
N PRO A 258 4.33 6.30 -9.39
CA PRO A 258 5.28 5.80 -10.38
C PRO A 258 5.42 4.28 -10.40
N THR A 259 5.13 3.58 -9.30
CA THR A 259 5.18 2.11 -9.24
C THR A 259 4.16 1.48 -10.17
N ASN A 260 2.97 2.07 -10.22
CA ASN A 260 1.83 1.53 -10.97
C ASN A 260 1.46 2.36 -12.21
N ASN A 261 2.26 3.35 -12.60
CA ASN A 261 1.88 4.30 -13.66
C ASN A 261 0.45 4.83 -13.45
N ALA A 262 0.12 5.20 -12.21
CA ALA A 262 -1.26 5.43 -11.82
C ALA A 262 -1.56 6.86 -11.36
N TRP A 263 -2.71 7.36 -11.80
CA TRP A 263 -3.45 8.46 -11.22
C TRP A 263 -4.89 8.03 -10.93
N VAL A 264 -5.57 8.75 -10.07
CA VAL A 264 -6.92 8.38 -9.62
C VAL A 264 -7.92 9.44 -10.02
N THR A 265 -9.10 9.01 -10.43
CA THR A 265 -10.24 9.86 -10.81
C THR A 265 -11.50 9.46 -10.06
N ASP A 266 -12.47 10.38 -10.02
CA ASP A 266 -13.85 10.04 -9.72
C ASP A 266 -14.58 9.42 -10.95
N GLU A 267 -15.86 9.15 -10.81
CA GLU A 267 -16.70 8.58 -11.86
C GLU A 267 -16.97 9.54 -13.02
N GLN A 268 -16.73 10.85 -12.87
CA GLN A 268 -16.81 11.88 -13.91
C GLN A 268 -15.45 12.10 -14.61
N GLY A 269 -14.39 11.42 -14.18
CA GLY A 269 -13.05 11.56 -14.73
C GLY A 269 -12.24 12.74 -14.16
N ASN A 270 -12.70 13.40 -13.08
CA ASN A 270 -11.93 14.43 -12.41
C ASN A 270 -10.78 13.82 -11.63
N LEU A 271 -9.58 14.37 -11.80
CA LEU A 271 -8.39 13.93 -11.06
C LEU A 271 -8.54 14.16 -9.55
N LEU A 272 -8.17 13.17 -8.76
CA LEU A 272 -8.29 13.20 -7.30
C LEU A 272 -6.92 13.32 -6.63
N SER A 273 -6.92 13.97 -5.46
CA SER A 273 -5.78 13.99 -4.53
C SER A 273 -5.78 12.75 -3.64
N VAL A 274 -4.67 12.53 -2.93
CA VAL A 274 -4.58 11.46 -1.91
C VAL A 274 -5.64 11.65 -0.82
N GLN A 275 -5.87 12.91 -0.41
CA GLN A 275 -6.89 13.26 0.57
C GLN A 275 -8.30 12.93 0.08
N GLU A 276 -8.61 13.28 -1.17
CA GLU A 276 -9.93 13.00 -1.77
C GLU A 276 -10.16 11.50 -1.96
N VAL A 277 -9.14 10.75 -2.42
CA VAL A 277 -9.24 9.29 -2.55
C VAL A 277 -9.53 8.64 -1.19
N ARG A 278 -8.76 9.03 -0.15
CA ARG A 278 -8.99 8.54 1.21
C ARG A 278 -10.40 8.86 1.71
N ALA A 279 -10.89 10.09 1.50
CA ALA A 279 -12.22 10.50 1.93
C ALA A 279 -13.32 9.73 1.20
N ARG A 280 -13.17 9.51 -0.12
CA ARG A 280 -14.12 8.74 -0.93
C ARG A 280 -14.17 7.27 -0.54
N LEU A 281 -13.02 6.62 -0.32
CA LEU A 281 -12.98 5.24 0.18
C LEU A 281 -13.67 5.12 1.55
N ARG A 282 -13.45 6.08 2.45
CA ARG A 282 -14.10 6.12 3.77
C ARG A 282 -15.61 6.29 3.69
N SER A 283 -16.09 7.07 2.74
CA SER A 283 -17.54 7.32 2.55
C SER A 283 -18.23 6.36 1.58
N GLY A 284 -17.50 5.38 1.05
CA GLY A 284 -18.04 4.43 0.06
C GLY A 284 -18.33 5.06 -1.31
N GLN A 285 -17.73 6.23 -1.60
CA GLN A 285 -17.84 6.85 -2.93
C GLN A 285 -16.85 6.22 -3.90
N PRO A 286 -17.23 6.01 -5.17
CA PRO A 286 -16.38 5.32 -6.13
C PRO A 286 -15.14 6.13 -6.51
N VAL A 287 -14.05 5.41 -6.71
CA VAL A 287 -12.77 5.90 -7.25
C VAL A 287 -12.31 4.97 -8.35
N ARG A 288 -11.52 5.48 -9.31
CA ARG A 288 -11.02 4.71 -10.44
C ARG A 288 -9.55 5.02 -10.69
N VAL A 289 -8.76 3.98 -10.95
CA VAL A 289 -7.42 4.13 -11.50
C VAL A 289 -7.50 4.27 -13.02
N ASN A 290 -6.56 4.97 -13.64
CA ASN A 290 -6.49 5.09 -15.10
C ASN A 290 -6.31 3.73 -15.79
N GLU A 291 -6.77 3.65 -17.03
CA GLU A 291 -6.78 2.39 -17.80
C GLU A 291 -5.37 1.86 -18.12
N GLU A 292 -4.40 2.76 -18.27
CA GLU A 292 -3.00 2.44 -18.56
C GLU A 292 -2.19 2.02 -17.34
N ALA A 293 -2.79 2.05 -16.15
CA ALA A 293 -2.10 1.68 -14.92
C ALA A 293 -1.64 0.22 -14.95
N ASN A 294 -0.36 0.03 -14.64
CA ASN A 294 0.27 -1.28 -14.68
C ASN A 294 1.51 -1.33 -13.77
N TRP A 295 1.90 -2.51 -13.36
CA TRP A 295 3.14 -2.77 -12.66
C TRP A 295 4.18 -3.29 -13.65
N ASN A 296 5.29 -2.55 -13.80
CA ASN A 296 6.45 -2.90 -14.65
C ASN A 296 6.12 -3.19 -16.14
N ASN A 297 5.01 -2.72 -16.67
CA ASN A 297 4.50 -3.12 -17.99
C ASN A 297 4.21 -4.63 -18.14
N GLU A 298 4.09 -5.34 -17.03
CA GLU A 298 3.88 -6.79 -16.99
C GLU A 298 2.47 -7.16 -16.50
N LYS A 299 1.98 -6.45 -15.48
CA LYS A 299 0.69 -6.76 -14.85
C LYS A 299 -0.19 -5.52 -14.80
N LYS A 300 -1.43 -5.61 -15.34
CA LYS A 300 -2.41 -4.52 -15.24
C LYS A 300 -2.76 -4.26 -13.77
N THR A 301 -2.76 -3.00 -13.39
CA THR A 301 -3.23 -2.54 -12.07
C THR A 301 -4.73 -2.28 -12.15
N THR A 302 -5.52 -3.00 -11.37
CA THR A 302 -6.98 -2.83 -11.34
C THR A 302 -7.40 -1.88 -10.22
N THR A 303 -8.55 -1.24 -10.38
CA THR A 303 -9.12 -0.39 -9.34
C THR A 303 -9.35 -1.18 -8.04
N GLU A 304 -9.88 -2.39 -8.14
CA GLU A 304 -10.20 -3.24 -6.99
C GLU A 304 -8.94 -3.60 -6.20
N ASP A 305 -8.00 -4.30 -6.83
CA ASP A 305 -6.78 -4.76 -6.16
C ASP A 305 -5.96 -3.61 -5.59
N TYR A 306 -5.86 -2.50 -6.35
CA TYR A 306 -4.99 -1.40 -6.00
C TYR A 306 -5.62 -0.44 -4.99
N LEU A 307 -6.84 0.07 -5.24
CA LEU A 307 -7.44 1.11 -4.40
C LEU A 307 -8.23 0.53 -3.23
N TYR A 308 -9.08 -0.49 -3.47
CA TYR A 308 -9.98 -1.01 -2.44
C TYR A 308 -9.33 -2.04 -1.52
N GLU A 309 -8.27 -2.72 -1.96
CA GLU A 309 -7.52 -3.65 -1.12
C GLU A 309 -6.19 -3.05 -0.66
N TYR A 310 -5.23 -2.87 -1.57
CA TYR A 310 -3.86 -2.50 -1.20
C TYR A 310 -3.74 -1.09 -0.63
N MET A 311 -4.31 -0.08 -1.29
CA MET A 311 -4.22 1.30 -0.81
C MET A 311 -5.20 1.59 0.33
N ALA A 312 -6.36 0.94 0.40
CA ALA A 312 -7.23 1.02 1.57
C ALA A 312 -6.49 0.62 2.86
N LYS A 313 -5.61 -0.40 2.79
CA LYS A 313 -4.69 -0.75 3.88
C LYS A 313 -3.74 0.40 4.21
N ASN A 314 -3.13 1.00 3.19
CA ASN A 314 -2.00 1.91 3.31
C ASN A 314 -2.40 3.40 3.47
N LEU A 315 -3.69 3.73 3.51
CA LEU A 315 -4.17 5.12 3.68
C LEU A 315 -4.55 5.46 5.14
N PHE A 316 -4.18 4.63 6.11
CA PHE A 316 -4.53 4.91 7.51
C PHE A 316 -3.67 6.03 8.10
N TYR A 317 -2.35 5.96 7.92
CA TYR A 317 -1.38 6.99 8.26
C TYR A 317 -0.66 7.48 7.00
N LEU A 318 -0.28 8.77 7.00
CA LEU A 318 0.48 9.36 5.91
C LEU A 318 1.71 10.07 6.47
N GLU A 319 2.87 9.84 5.85
CA GLU A 319 4.11 10.54 6.18
C GLU A 319 4.60 11.34 4.99
N SER A 320 5.16 12.50 5.26
CA SER A 320 5.68 13.43 4.27
C SER A 320 6.92 14.13 4.82
N TRP A 321 7.72 14.74 3.97
CA TRP A 321 8.89 15.48 4.39
C TRP A 321 8.57 16.97 4.65
N THR A 322 9.44 17.66 5.37
CA THR A 322 9.35 19.12 5.54
C THR A 322 10.11 19.88 4.47
N ARG A 323 11.00 19.22 3.72
CA ARG A 323 11.80 19.80 2.66
C ARG A 323 11.83 18.89 1.44
N TYR A 324 11.70 19.48 0.26
CA TYR A 324 11.76 18.81 -1.02
C TYR A 324 12.78 19.49 -1.93
N GLY A 325 13.75 18.74 -2.43
CA GLY A 325 14.83 19.17 -3.29
C GLY A 325 15.64 17.99 -3.77
N PHE A 326 16.78 18.25 -4.39
CA PHE A 326 17.69 17.20 -4.84
C PHE A 326 18.35 16.51 -3.64
N ASN A 327 18.44 15.17 -3.68
CA ASN A 327 19.16 14.35 -2.71
C ASN A 327 18.69 14.51 -1.24
N THR A 328 17.43 14.90 -1.06
CA THR A 328 16.87 15.29 0.25
C THR A 328 17.06 14.23 1.32
N GLU A 329 16.82 12.93 1.05
CA GLU A 329 16.96 11.86 2.04
C GLU A 329 18.41 11.46 2.35
N SER A 330 19.37 11.85 1.54
CA SER A 330 20.81 11.59 1.79
C SER A 330 21.49 12.66 2.61
N ASP A 331 20.87 13.83 2.75
CA ASP A 331 21.42 14.95 3.51
C ASP A 331 21.20 14.76 5.01
N HIS A 332 21.97 13.85 5.60
CA HIS A 332 21.90 13.55 7.03
C HIS A 332 22.31 14.73 7.92
N GLU A 333 23.04 15.70 7.40
CA GLU A 333 23.49 16.87 8.15
C GLU A 333 22.40 17.94 8.27
N ASN A 334 21.54 18.04 7.29
CA ASN A 334 20.40 18.97 7.27
C ASN A 334 19.08 18.33 7.68
N LEU A 335 19.12 17.40 8.58
CA LEU A 335 18.02 16.77 9.27
C LEU A 335 16.64 17.01 8.65
N ILE A 336 16.26 16.16 7.71
CA ILE A 336 14.89 16.15 7.24
C ILE A 336 14.01 15.83 8.44
N ASN A 337 13.06 16.70 8.68
CA ASN A 337 11.98 16.39 9.58
C ASN A 337 10.86 15.73 8.78
N TYR A 338 10.24 14.76 9.39
CA TYR A 338 9.07 14.08 8.82
C TYR A 338 7.81 14.60 9.51
N ILE A 339 6.76 14.79 8.75
CA ILE A 339 5.43 15.11 9.23
C ILE A 339 4.58 13.87 9.08
N PHE A 340 3.95 13.46 10.15
CA PHE A 340 3.16 12.26 10.22
C PHE A 340 1.70 12.59 10.49
N LEU A 341 0.85 12.52 9.45
CA LEU A 341 -0.58 12.75 9.58
C LEU A 341 -1.25 11.48 10.10
N GLN A 342 -1.91 11.60 11.24
CA GLN A 342 -2.59 10.49 11.89
C GLN A 342 -4.01 10.86 12.33
N PRO A 343 -4.96 9.91 12.32
CA PRO A 343 -6.28 10.12 12.87
C PRO A 343 -6.20 10.42 14.39
N THR A 344 -7.16 11.19 14.87
CA THR A 344 -7.21 11.57 16.29
C THR A 344 -7.26 10.38 17.22
N GLY A 345 -6.48 10.41 18.30
CA GLY A 345 -6.40 9.32 19.27
C GLY A 345 -5.57 8.11 18.80
N CYS A 346 -5.01 8.17 17.60
CA CYS A 346 -4.09 7.15 17.11
C CYS A 346 -2.64 7.63 17.34
N ASP A 347 -1.82 6.79 17.93
CA ASP A 347 -0.42 7.10 18.21
C ASP A 347 0.50 6.27 17.31
N SER A 348 1.33 6.96 16.56
CA SER A 348 2.37 6.39 15.71
C SER A 348 3.78 6.77 16.15
N SER A 349 3.93 7.47 17.28
CA SER A 349 5.20 8.03 17.77
C SER A 349 6.28 6.98 17.97
N GLN A 350 5.90 5.73 18.21
CA GLN A 350 6.84 4.60 18.32
C GLN A 350 7.62 4.32 17.03
N ARG A 351 7.17 4.83 15.88
CA ARG A 351 7.78 4.54 14.57
C ARG A 351 9.02 5.41 14.31
N ASN A 352 8.96 6.68 14.70
CA ASN A 352 10.12 7.58 14.64
C ASN A 352 9.92 8.77 15.60
N PRO A 353 10.68 8.87 16.69
CA PRO A 353 10.54 9.94 17.68
C PRO A 353 10.94 11.33 17.15
N ARG A 354 11.54 11.43 15.96
CA ARG A 354 11.86 12.71 15.31
C ARG A 354 10.75 13.25 14.44
N ASN A 355 9.65 12.50 14.27
CA ASN A 355 8.54 12.91 13.42
C ASN A 355 7.64 13.90 14.15
N PHE A 356 7.18 14.92 13.43
CA PHE A 356 6.09 15.77 13.87
C PHE A 356 4.77 15.04 13.64
N SER A 357 4.17 14.51 14.72
CA SER A 357 2.85 13.93 14.64
C SER A 357 1.80 15.03 14.55
N VAL A 358 0.97 15.01 13.53
CA VAL A 358 -0.10 15.98 13.31
C VAL A 358 -1.44 15.29 13.11
N ASN A 359 -2.51 15.90 13.59
CA ASN A 359 -3.90 15.50 13.31
C ASN A 359 -4.65 16.60 12.52
N ASP A 360 -3.91 17.47 11.86
CA ASP A 360 -4.40 18.55 11.03
C ASP A 360 -4.12 18.28 9.55
N ASP A 361 -5.14 17.82 8.85
CA ASP A 361 -5.06 17.52 7.42
C ASP A 361 -4.98 18.79 6.56
N GLN A 362 -5.47 19.94 7.02
CA GLN A 362 -5.34 21.21 6.29
C GLN A 362 -3.89 21.68 6.29
N TYR A 363 -3.21 21.58 7.44
CA TYR A 363 -1.77 21.86 7.52
C TYR A 363 -0.99 20.86 6.63
N PHE A 364 -1.30 19.56 6.73
CA PHE A 364 -0.58 18.55 5.97
C PHE A 364 -0.74 18.74 4.45
N TRP A 365 -1.91 19.12 3.97
CA TRP A 365 -2.22 19.31 2.55
C TRP A 365 -2.20 20.76 2.09
N GLN A 366 -1.58 21.66 2.87
CA GLN A 366 -1.44 23.07 2.47
C GLN A 366 -0.84 23.19 1.06
N ALA A 367 -1.31 24.18 0.30
CA ALA A 367 -0.74 24.50 -1.00
C ALA A 367 0.74 24.91 -0.89
N PRO A 368 1.58 24.65 -1.89
CA PRO A 368 2.95 25.17 -1.91
C PRO A 368 2.96 26.70 -1.86
N GLN A 369 3.89 27.25 -1.08
CA GLN A 369 4.10 28.69 -0.92
C GLN A 369 5.30 29.14 -1.72
#